data_3fef10bdfe471f3cf84f87aeadd076fd
#
_entry.id   3fef10bdfe471f3cf84f87aeadd076fd
#
_cell.length_a   1.000
_cell.length_b   1.000
_cell.length_c   1.000
_cell.angle_alpha   90.00
_cell.angle_beta   90.00
_cell.angle_gamma   90.00
#
_symmetry.space_group_name_H-M   'P 1'
#
loop_
_entity.id
_entity.type
_entity.pdbx_description
1 polymer ?
#
loop_
_entity_poly.entity_id
_entity_poly.type
_entity_poly.pdbx_seq_one_letter_code
_entity_poly.pdbx_strand_id
1 'polypeptide(L)'
;MSLSGLGDTGKAQPPPALFPAPESDTPTPGRRRGGAPQNGSSQGGPSHDGPPQNGSAQTGPPRTGDEGRQLVFFGADAAEPTVADLAGLLAGPGEVVRMGGTARLSVQVDAAWRVHVLVAELASRGLAASWEPTEGERHAVRTSYTRVLKPLAAAWLHGTTKRPPAAFHLTGRRLRLWLAAAGTPEPPDGFLLRLGPDDQECWESIGVALGAAGLAGTLLGPGEGGPAYRITGRRRLARLAELVGGPPIATPPHAWPT
;
A
#
# COMPACT_ATOMS: atom_id res chain seq x y z
N MET A 1 -59.12 3.69 31.80
CA MET A 1 -58.35 4.94 31.88
C MET A 1 -57.18 4.81 30.91
N SER A 2 -57.36 5.52 29.79
CA SER A 2 -56.35 5.56 28.70
C SER A 2 -55.29 6.60 28.99
N LEU A 3 -54.01 6.30 28.72
CA LEU A 3 -52.98 7.33 28.54
C LEU A 3 -52.09 6.92 27.36
N SER A 4 -52.30 7.67 26.29
CA SER A 4 -51.43 7.72 25.10
C SER A 4 -50.16 8.51 25.43
N GLY A 5 -49.00 7.99 25.08
CA GLY A 5 -47.72 8.70 25.13
C GLY A 5 -47.06 8.63 23.77
N LEU A 6 -46.97 9.78 23.06
CA LEU A 6 -46.29 9.99 21.79
C LEU A 6 -44.79 9.74 21.94
N GLY A 7 -44.23 8.90 21.10
CA GLY A 7 -42.79 8.77 20.90
C GLY A 7 -42.28 9.81 19.92
N ASP A 8 -41.39 10.64 20.40
CA ASP A 8 -40.61 11.62 19.60
C ASP A 8 -39.49 10.88 18.86
N THR A 9 -39.59 10.83 17.53
CA THR A 9 -38.54 10.30 16.65
C THR A 9 -37.52 11.40 16.39
N GLY A 10 -36.52 11.51 17.26
CA GLY A 10 -35.35 12.35 17.05
C GLY A 10 -34.59 11.95 15.77
N LYS A 11 -34.71 12.77 14.73
CA LYS A 11 -33.87 12.69 13.53
C LYS A 11 -32.42 12.91 13.93
N ALA A 12 -31.60 11.89 13.84
CA ALA A 12 -30.14 12.02 13.98
C ALA A 12 -29.60 12.89 12.85
N GLN A 13 -28.99 13.99 13.23
CA GLN A 13 -28.34 14.92 12.32
C GLN A 13 -27.00 14.29 11.86
N PRO A 14 -26.72 14.26 10.54
CA PRO A 14 -25.44 13.73 10.06
C PRO A 14 -24.28 14.61 10.54
N PRO A 15 -23.08 14.00 10.81
CA PRO A 15 -21.92 14.76 11.24
C PRO A 15 -21.45 15.73 10.14
N PRO A 16 -20.84 16.88 10.53
CA PRO A 16 -20.38 17.87 9.57
C PRO A 16 -19.29 17.30 8.64
N ALA A 17 -19.41 17.58 7.35
CA ALA A 17 -18.42 17.21 6.35
C ALA A 17 -17.12 17.99 6.61
N LEU A 18 -16.02 17.26 6.80
CA LEU A 18 -14.68 17.80 7.10
C LEU A 18 -13.94 18.38 5.88
N PHE A 19 -14.52 18.30 4.67
CA PHE A 19 -13.94 18.85 3.44
C PHE A 19 -15.01 19.55 2.61
N PRO A 20 -14.68 20.70 1.96
CA PRO A 20 -15.57 21.31 0.99
C PRO A 20 -15.75 20.42 -0.24
N ALA A 21 -16.99 20.28 -0.71
CA ALA A 21 -17.28 19.55 -1.93
C ALA A 21 -16.68 20.30 -3.14
N PRO A 22 -16.10 19.58 -4.13
CA PRO A 22 -15.67 20.21 -5.37
C PRO A 22 -16.87 20.74 -6.13
N GLU A 23 -16.83 22.02 -6.53
CA GLU A 23 -17.82 22.64 -7.41
C GLU A 23 -17.81 21.94 -8.77
N SER A 24 -18.99 21.51 -9.20
CA SER A 24 -19.20 20.87 -10.49
C SER A 24 -19.23 21.93 -11.60
N ASP A 25 -18.12 22.06 -12.34
CA ASP A 25 -18.10 22.83 -13.59
C ASP A 25 -18.86 22.09 -14.68
N THR A 26 -19.96 22.67 -15.12
CA THR A 26 -20.78 22.23 -16.24
C THR A 26 -20.11 22.63 -17.55
N PRO A 27 -19.77 21.72 -18.47
CA PRO A 27 -19.23 22.13 -19.78
C PRO A 27 -20.34 22.59 -20.72
N THR A 28 -20.19 23.82 -21.23
CA THR A 28 -20.99 24.42 -22.31
C THR A 28 -20.65 23.77 -23.67
N PRO A 29 -21.61 23.42 -24.53
CA PRO A 29 -21.34 22.84 -25.83
C PRO A 29 -20.99 23.90 -26.89
N GLY A 30 -19.77 23.91 -27.41
CA GLY A 30 -19.21 24.76 -28.45
C GLY A 30 -18.94 24.03 -29.76
N ARG A 31 -19.85 24.17 -30.71
CA ARG A 31 -19.82 24.33 -32.18
C ARG A 31 -18.65 23.74 -32.98
N ARG A 32 -19.01 22.80 -33.85
CA ARG A 32 -18.25 22.26 -34.98
C ARG A 32 -17.85 23.33 -36.03
N ARG A 33 -16.64 23.24 -36.58
CA ARG A 33 -16.32 23.52 -37.98
C ARG A 33 -15.14 22.67 -38.46
N GLY A 34 -15.33 22.10 -39.63
CA GLY A 34 -14.55 21.13 -40.32
C GLY A 34 -13.43 21.75 -41.20
N GLY A 35 -12.62 20.86 -41.75
CA GLY A 35 -11.58 21.15 -42.73
C GLY A 35 -10.59 19.98 -42.84
N ALA A 36 -10.77 19.18 -43.89
CA ALA A 36 -9.83 18.14 -44.31
C ALA A 36 -8.93 18.69 -45.45
N PRO A 37 -8.14 17.88 -46.18
CA PRO A 37 -6.71 17.63 -45.96
C PRO A 37 -5.87 18.10 -47.14
N GLN A 38 -4.55 18.14 -47.03
CA GLN A 38 -3.66 18.13 -48.22
C GLN A 38 -2.35 17.40 -48.01
N ASN A 39 -2.10 16.53 -48.95
CA ASN A 39 -0.90 15.81 -49.33
C ASN A 39 0.30 16.72 -49.63
N GLY A 40 1.52 16.17 -49.49
CA GLY A 40 2.75 16.76 -50.04
C GLY A 40 3.98 15.88 -49.82
N SER A 41 4.25 15.04 -50.82
CA SER A 41 5.49 14.24 -50.97
C SER A 41 6.68 15.11 -51.40
N SER A 42 7.92 14.67 -51.11
CA SER A 42 9.17 14.67 -51.90
C SER A 42 10.40 14.55 -50.97
N GLN A 43 11.16 13.49 -51.02
CA GLN A 43 12.33 13.15 -51.88
C GLN A 43 13.58 14.03 -51.63
N GLY A 44 14.74 13.35 -51.32
CA GLY A 44 16.06 13.80 -51.67
C GLY A 44 17.11 13.59 -50.56
N GLY A 45 17.95 12.54 -50.62
CA GLY A 45 19.29 12.51 -49.97
C GLY A 45 20.29 13.32 -50.77
N PRO A 46 21.60 13.33 -50.53
CA PRO A 46 22.47 12.23 -50.10
C PRO A 46 23.58 12.58 -49.08
N SER A 47 24.32 11.54 -48.68
CA SER A 47 25.60 11.40 -47.96
C SER A 47 26.61 12.56 -47.99
N HIS A 48 27.28 12.77 -46.83
CA HIS A 48 28.68 13.24 -46.81
C HIS A 48 29.44 12.64 -45.63
N ASP A 49 30.49 11.90 -45.99
CA ASP A 49 31.61 11.47 -45.14
C ASP A 49 32.46 12.65 -44.71
N GLY A 50 33.00 12.60 -43.48
CA GLY A 50 34.06 13.48 -43.01
C GLY A 50 34.67 13.02 -41.68
N PRO A 51 35.98 13.02 -41.53
CA PRO A 51 36.73 12.26 -40.53
C PRO A 51 36.83 12.92 -39.13
N PRO A 52 37.39 12.21 -38.12
CA PRO A 52 37.34 12.59 -36.71
C PRO A 52 38.37 13.67 -36.37
N GLN A 53 37.97 14.68 -35.60
CA GLN A 53 38.87 15.60 -34.93
C GLN A 53 38.89 15.38 -33.43
N ASN A 54 40.09 15.00 -32.96
CA ASN A 54 40.57 15.13 -31.60
C ASN A 54 40.42 16.57 -31.09
N GLY A 55 39.95 16.78 -29.88
CA GLY A 55 39.92 18.10 -29.27
C GLY A 55 39.53 18.15 -27.80
N SER A 56 40.54 18.07 -26.93
CA SER A 56 40.65 18.79 -25.66
C SER A 56 39.69 18.45 -24.50
N ALA A 57 40.26 17.79 -23.51
CA ALA A 57 39.83 17.73 -22.14
C ALA A 57 39.50 19.13 -21.57
N GLN A 58 38.26 19.38 -21.20
CA GLN A 58 37.90 20.43 -20.26
C GLN A 58 37.59 19.80 -18.91
N THR A 59 38.54 19.99 -18.01
CA THR A 59 38.41 19.70 -16.57
C THR A 59 37.40 20.68 -15.98
N GLY A 60 36.16 20.26 -15.89
CA GLY A 60 35.14 20.93 -15.07
C GLY A 60 35.28 20.48 -13.61
N PRO A 61 34.95 21.34 -12.62
CA PRO A 61 35.05 20.98 -11.21
C PRO A 61 34.13 19.78 -10.86
N PRO A 62 34.54 18.95 -9.90
CA PRO A 62 33.72 17.78 -9.50
C PRO A 62 32.39 18.25 -8.95
N ARG A 63 31.30 17.85 -9.61
CA ARG A 63 29.96 17.98 -9.05
C ARG A 63 29.84 16.97 -7.92
N THR A 64 30.13 17.44 -6.72
CA THR A 64 29.77 16.76 -5.48
C THR A 64 28.25 16.70 -5.38
N GLY A 65 27.70 15.49 -5.31
CA GLY A 65 26.36 15.29 -4.77
C GLY A 65 25.32 14.66 -5.69
N ASP A 66 25.69 13.64 -6.44
CA ASP A 66 24.70 12.61 -6.82
C ASP A 66 25.43 11.26 -6.74
N GLU A 67 25.72 10.85 -5.50
CA GLU A 67 26.02 9.45 -5.24
C GLU A 67 24.78 8.70 -5.66
N GLY A 68 24.85 8.08 -6.83
CA GLY A 68 23.77 7.33 -7.44
C GLY A 68 23.12 6.40 -6.43
N ARG A 69 21.99 6.83 -5.91
CA ARG A 69 21.10 6.01 -5.11
C ARG A 69 20.67 4.87 -6.01
N GLN A 70 21.42 3.77 -5.97
CA GLN A 70 21.11 2.58 -6.73
C GLN A 70 19.69 2.18 -6.33
N LEU A 71 18.73 2.44 -7.22
CA LEU A 71 17.34 2.06 -7.00
C LEU A 71 17.32 0.56 -6.78
N VAL A 72 16.94 0.15 -5.59
CA VAL A 72 16.81 -1.26 -5.26
C VAL A 72 15.66 -1.81 -6.10
N PHE A 73 16.00 -2.59 -7.11
CA PHE A 73 15.05 -3.09 -8.12
C PHE A 73 13.81 -3.77 -7.51
N PHE A 74 13.91 -4.28 -6.29
CA PHE A 74 12.83 -4.91 -5.54
C PHE A 74 12.26 -4.03 -4.41
N GLY A 75 12.73 -2.80 -4.26
CA GLY A 75 12.23 -1.88 -3.24
C GLY A 75 10.80 -1.40 -3.51
N ALA A 76 10.15 -0.86 -2.48
CA ALA A 76 8.79 -0.35 -2.58
C ALA A 76 8.64 0.79 -3.60
N ASP A 77 9.69 1.56 -3.81
CA ASP A 77 9.67 2.74 -4.69
C ASP A 77 9.93 2.40 -6.18
N ALA A 78 10.27 1.13 -6.49
CA ALA A 78 10.67 0.72 -7.84
C ALA A 78 9.51 0.51 -8.83
N ALA A 79 8.26 0.46 -8.37
CA ALA A 79 7.08 0.18 -9.21
C ALA A 79 5.86 1.01 -8.78
N GLU A 80 4.91 1.22 -9.69
CA GLU A 80 3.63 1.86 -9.38
C GLU A 80 2.78 1.03 -8.39
N PRO A 81 1.99 1.69 -7.50
CA PRO A 81 1.07 1.02 -6.60
C PRO A 81 0.01 0.20 -7.34
N THR A 82 -0.21 -1.04 -6.92
CA THR A 82 -1.21 -1.92 -7.49
C THR A 82 -2.13 -2.53 -6.43
N VAL A 83 -3.32 -2.97 -6.83
CA VAL A 83 -4.26 -3.68 -5.93
C VAL A 83 -3.65 -5.00 -5.44
N ALA A 84 -2.77 -5.64 -6.22
CA ALA A 84 -2.09 -6.87 -5.81
C ALA A 84 -1.13 -6.69 -4.62
N ASP A 85 -0.68 -5.45 -4.36
CA ASP A 85 0.17 -5.15 -3.20
C ASP A 85 -0.59 -5.28 -1.87
N LEU A 86 -1.92 -5.15 -1.90
CA LEU A 86 -2.78 -5.34 -0.73
C LEU A 86 -2.69 -6.75 -0.13
N ALA A 87 -2.10 -7.70 -0.87
CA ALA A 87 -1.68 -8.99 -0.33
C ALA A 87 -0.76 -8.84 0.89
N GLY A 88 -0.02 -7.72 1.02
CA GLY A 88 0.77 -7.41 2.21
C GLY A 88 -0.09 -7.17 3.46
N LEU A 89 -1.26 -6.54 3.32
CA LEU A 89 -2.21 -6.41 4.44
C LEU A 89 -2.79 -7.77 4.85
N LEU A 90 -3.04 -8.65 3.86
CA LEU A 90 -3.56 -10.01 4.11
C LEU A 90 -2.50 -10.95 4.68
N ALA A 91 -1.20 -10.69 4.43
CA ALA A 91 -0.11 -11.39 5.12
C ALA A 91 -0.06 -11.04 6.62
N GLY A 92 -0.47 -9.83 6.98
CA GLY A 92 -0.67 -9.36 8.35
C GLY A 92 -2.11 -9.58 8.85
N PRO A 93 -2.60 -8.70 9.74
CA PRO A 93 -3.91 -8.81 10.36
C PRO A 93 -5.08 -8.32 9.47
N GLY A 94 -4.82 -8.04 8.19
CA GLY A 94 -5.86 -7.65 7.26
C GLY A 94 -6.82 -8.80 6.94
N GLU A 95 -8.08 -8.44 6.76
CA GLU A 95 -9.17 -9.36 6.43
C GLU A 95 -9.78 -8.99 5.08
N VAL A 96 -10.25 -9.97 4.36
CA VAL A 96 -11.01 -9.78 3.14
C VAL A 96 -12.32 -10.55 3.20
N VAL A 97 -13.42 -9.90 2.83
CA VAL A 97 -14.77 -10.50 2.83
C VAL A 97 -15.36 -10.37 1.45
N ARG A 98 -15.95 -11.46 0.96
CA ARG A 98 -16.69 -11.49 -0.32
C ARG A 98 -18.18 -11.31 -0.07
N MET A 99 -18.80 -10.50 -0.91
CA MET A 99 -20.25 -10.34 -0.93
C MET A 99 -20.73 -10.26 -2.39
N GLY A 100 -21.38 -11.32 -2.85
CA GLY A 100 -21.79 -11.43 -4.24
C GLY A 100 -20.60 -11.33 -5.19
N GLY A 101 -20.66 -10.42 -6.18
CA GLY A 101 -19.59 -10.17 -7.17
C GLY A 101 -18.52 -9.19 -6.71
N THR A 102 -18.52 -8.76 -5.44
CA THR A 102 -17.62 -7.76 -4.87
C THR A 102 -16.85 -8.29 -3.67
N ALA A 103 -15.84 -7.56 -3.24
CA ALA A 103 -15.13 -7.83 -2.00
C ALA A 103 -14.79 -6.52 -1.28
N ARG A 104 -14.56 -6.61 0.02
CA ARG A 104 -14.12 -5.53 0.91
C ARG A 104 -12.90 -6.00 1.69
N LEU A 105 -11.93 -5.12 1.85
CA LEU A 105 -10.77 -5.32 2.71
C LEU A 105 -10.96 -4.49 3.97
N SER A 106 -10.58 -5.06 5.12
CA SER A 106 -10.56 -4.37 6.41
C SER A 106 -9.27 -4.69 7.17
N VAL A 107 -8.81 -3.75 7.98
CA VAL A 107 -7.68 -3.94 8.88
C VAL A 107 -7.87 -3.10 10.13
N GLN A 108 -7.58 -3.68 11.30
CA GLN A 108 -7.56 -2.95 12.56
C GLN A 108 -6.14 -2.46 12.85
N VAL A 109 -6.01 -1.21 13.27
CA VAL A 109 -4.74 -0.57 13.59
C VAL A 109 -4.81 0.11 14.96
N ASP A 110 -3.67 0.23 15.61
CA ASP A 110 -3.51 0.68 17.00
C ASP A 110 -3.07 2.15 17.14
N ALA A 111 -2.95 2.88 16.04
CA ALA A 111 -2.50 4.27 16.07
C ALA A 111 -3.12 5.09 14.94
N ALA A 112 -3.45 6.35 15.22
CA ALA A 112 -4.06 7.26 14.25
C ALA A 112 -3.18 7.50 13.00
N TRP A 113 -1.85 7.57 13.15
CA TRP A 113 -0.96 7.74 11.99
C TRP A 113 -1.08 6.59 10.98
N ARG A 114 -1.32 5.35 11.45
CA ARG A 114 -1.52 4.19 10.58
C ARG A 114 -2.80 4.33 9.74
N VAL A 115 -3.86 4.92 10.33
CA VAL A 115 -5.10 5.24 9.59
C VAL A 115 -4.79 6.14 8.42
N HIS A 116 -4.07 7.25 8.63
CA HIS A 116 -3.73 8.20 7.58
C HIS A 116 -2.89 7.56 6.48
N VAL A 117 -1.87 6.77 6.86
CA VAL A 117 -1.02 6.05 5.89
C VAL A 117 -1.85 5.07 5.07
N LEU A 118 -2.68 4.25 5.70
CA LEU A 118 -3.48 3.24 4.99
C LEU A 118 -4.54 3.85 4.08
N VAL A 119 -5.21 4.91 4.52
CA VAL A 119 -6.18 5.63 3.68
C VAL A 119 -5.48 6.20 2.43
N ALA A 120 -4.30 6.80 2.57
CA ALA A 120 -3.52 7.30 1.43
C ALA A 120 -3.05 6.16 0.51
N GLU A 121 -2.57 5.06 1.06
CA GLU A 121 -2.13 3.88 0.30
C GLU A 121 -3.30 3.19 -0.45
N LEU A 122 -4.49 3.16 0.14
CA LEU A 122 -5.70 2.65 -0.53
C LEU A 122 -6.15 3.60 -1.65
N ALA A 123 -6.14 4.91 -1.38
CA ALA A 123 -6.51 5.93 -2.37
C ALA A 123 -5.56 5.92 -3.58
N SER A 124 -4.24 5.73 -3.39
CA SER A 124 -3.27 5.62 -4.49
C SER A 124 -3.54 4.41 -5.42
N ARG A 125 -4.32 3.43 -4.94
CA ARG A 125 -4.76 2.25 -5.70
C ARG A 125 -6.20 2.37 -6.23
N GLY A 126 -6.77 3.59 -6.18
CA GLY A 126 -8.13 3.85 -6.64
C GLY A 126 -9.23 3.26 -5.75
N LEU A 127 -8.93 2.99 -4.47
CA LEU A 127 -9.88 2.42 -3.52
C LEU A 127 -10.35 3.47 -2.52
N ALA A 128 -11.66 3.70 -2.47
CA ALA A 128 -12.27 4.50 -1.41
C ALA A 128 -12.21 3.73 -0.08
N ALA A 129 -11.72 4.40 0.96
CA ALA A 129 -11.61 3.86 2.30
C ALA A 129 -12.29 4.77 3.32
N SER A 130 -12.89 4.14 4.33
CA SER A 130 -13.39 4.79 5.54
C SER A 130 -12.71 4.19 6.76
N TRP A 131 -12.78 4.90 7.87
CA TRP A 131 -12.31 4.39 9.15
C TRP A 131 -13.28 4.74 10.27
N GLU A 132 -13.27 3.94 11.30
CA GLU A 132 -14.07 4.14 12.51
C GLU A 132 -13.25 3.73 13.74
N PRO A 133 -13.43 4.41 14.88
CA PRO A 133 -12.85 3.95 16.13
C PRO A 133 -13.51 2.62 16.55
N THR A 134 -12.71 1.76 17.17
CA THR A 134 -13.15 0.47 17.76
C THR A 134 -12.73 0.41 19.22
N GLU A 135 -13.08 -0.66 19.93
CA GLU A 135 -12.70 -0.83 21.32
C GLU A 135 -11.17 -0.84 21.52
N GLY A 136 -10.72 -0.33 22.68
CA GLY A 136 -9.30 -0.33 23.07
C GLY A 136 -8.41 0.62 22.25
N GLU A 137 -8.94 1.81 21.92
CA GLU A 137 -8.19 2.87 21.18
C GLU A 137 -7.69 2.44 19.79
N ARG A 138 -8.30 1.38 19.23
CA ARG A 138 -8.01 0.93 17.87
C ARG A 138 -8.91 1.60 16.85
N HIS A 139 -8.51 1.48 15.60
CA HIS A 139 -9.28 1.99 14.47
C HIS A 139 -9.43 0.90 13.42
N ALA A 140 -10.64 0.72 12.90
CA ALA A 140 -10.89 -0.16 11.75
C ALA A 140 -10.86 0.68 10.46
N VAL A 141 -9.91 0.37 9.58
CA VAL A 141 -9.84 0.94 8.22
C VAL A 141 -10.47 -0.07 7.26
N ARG A 142 -11.44 0.39 6.46
CA ARG A 142 -12.21 -0.49 5.55
C ARG A 142 -12.34 0.16 4.17
N THR A 143 -12.23 -0.65 3.13
CA THR A 143 -12.63 -0.21 1.78
C THR A 143 -14.14 -0.34 1.60
N SER A 144 -14.68 0.35 0.62
CA SER A 144 -16.01 0.00 0.11
C SER A 144 -15.99 -1.39 -0.53
N TYR A 145 -17.16 -2.04 -0.64
CA TYR A 145 -17.30 -3.24 -1.46
C TYR A 145 -17.10 -2.90 -2.93
N THR A 146 -16.12 -3.55 -3.57
CA THR A 146 -15.78 -3.26 -4.96
C THR A 146 -15.42 -4.53 -5.74
N ARG A 147 -15.68 -4.50 -7.05
CA ARG A 147 -15.30 -5.57 -7.97
C ARG A 147 -13.78 -5.66 -8.16
N VAL A 148 -13.07 -4.54 -7.98
CA VAL A 148 -11.61 -4.45 -8.11
C VAL A 148 -10.89 -5.40 -7.13
N LEU A 149 -11.45 -5.63 -5.94
CA LEU A 149 -10.89 -6.54 -4.93
C LEU A 149 -11.27 -8.01 -5.14
N LYS A 150 -12.17 -8.33 -6.10
CA LYS A 150 -12.59 -9.71 -6.35
C LYS A 150 -11.44 -10.67 -6.67
N PRO A 151 -10.48 -10.34 -7.54
CA PRO A 151 -9.34 -11.23 -7.81
C PRO A 151 -8.48 -11.50 -6.59
N LEU A 152 -8.20 -10.46 -5.78
CA LEU A 152 -7.46 -10.59 -4.52
C LEU A 152 -8.19 -11.52 -3.55
N ALA A 153 -9.50 -11.29 -3.34
CA ALA A 153 -10.32 -12.13 -2.47
C ALA A 153 -10.43 -13.57 -2.97
N ALA A 154 -10.51 -13.79 -4.29
CA ALA A 154 -10.53 -15.13 -4.87
C ALA A 154 -9.21 -15.89 -4.65
N ALA A 155 -8.08 -15.19 -4.70
CA ALA A 155 -6.76 -15.78 -4.48
C ALA A 155 -6.49 -16.12 -3.01
N TRP A 156 -7.07 -15.37 -2.06
CA TRP A 156 -6.78 -15.51 -0.63
C TRP A 156 -7.84 -16.25 0.19
N LEU A 157 -9.07 -16.39 -0.32
CA LEU A 157 -10.15 -17.07 0.40
C LEU A 157 -10.45 -18.45 -0.17
N HIS A 158 -10.31 -19.46 0.66
CA HIS A 158 -10.74 -20.83 0.41
C HIS A 158 -11.96 -21.11 1.29
N GLY A 159 -13.16 -20.92 0.71
CA GLY A 159 -14.39 -20.83 1.50
C GLY A 159 -14.41 -19.55 2.32
N THR A 160 -14.43 -19.66 3.65
CA THR A 160 -14.34 -18.56 4.61
C THR A 160 -12.93 -18.38 5.20
N THR A 161 -12.02 -19.33 4.96
CA THR A 161 -10.69 -19.35 5.55
C THR A 161 -9.72 -18.55 4.69
N LYS A 162 -8.95 -17.65 5.30
CA LYS A 162 -7.87 -16.92 4.66
C LYS A 162 -6.63 -17.82 4.53
N ARG A 163 -6.06 -17.89 3.33
CA ARG A 163 -4.81 -18.61 3.03
C ARG A 163 -4.03 -17.90 1.93
N PRO A 164 -2.72 -17.76 2.04
CA PRO A 164 -1.90 -17.26 0.95
C PRO A 164 -1.97 -18.18 -0.27
N PRO A 165 -2.02 -17.65 -1.50
CA PRO A 165 -1.88 -18.46 -2.70
C PRO A 165 -0.50 -19.14 -2.75
N ALA A 166 -0.39 -20.31 -3.40
CA ALA A 166 0.85 -21.09 -3.46
C ALA A 166 2.05 -20.29 -4.03
N ALA A 167 1.80 -19.36 -4.95
CA ALA A 167 2.84 -18.49 -5.53
C ALA A 167 2.99 -17.16 -4.76
N PHE A 168 2.55 -17.09 -3.51
CA PHE A 168 2.67 -15.86 -2.73
C PHE A 168 4.14 -15.55 -2.44
N HIS A 169 4.54 -14.31 -2.70
CA HIS A 169 5.86 -13.78 -2.37
C HIS A 169 5.73 -12.35 -1.82
N LEU A 170 6.66 -11.96 -0.98
CA LEU A 170 6.73 -10.62 -0.40
C LEU A 170 7.62 -9.73 -1.27
N THR A 171 7.00 -8.71 -1.87
CA THR A 171 7.70 -7.59 -2.50
C THR A 171 7.87 -6.44 -1.51
N GLY A 172 8.73 -5.47 -1.81
CA GLY A 172 8.89 -4.28 -0.98
C GLY A 172 7.56 -3.56 -0.72
N ARG A 173 6.69 -3.42 -1.73
CA ARG A 173 5.36 -2.79 -1.58
C ARG A 173 4.43 -3.59 -0.66
N ARG A 174 4.41 -4.91 -0.76
CA ARG A 174 3.62 -5.76 0.13
C ARG A 174 4.11 -5.67 1.57
N LEU A 175 5.42 -5.71 1.77
CA LEU A 175 6.05 -5.52 3.09
C LEU A 175 5.76 -4.13 3.65
N ARG A 176 5.85 -3.08 2.83
CA ARG A 176 5.54 -1.69 3.23
C ARG A 176 4.11 -1.57 3.77
N LEU A 177 3.13 -2.15 3.08
CA LEU A 177 1.74 -2.13 3.53
C LEU A 177 1.53 -2.93 4.82
N TRP A 178 2.13 -4.12 4.94
CA TRP A 178 2.07 -4.90 6.17
C TRP A 178 2.68 -4.14 7.35
N LEU A 179 3.85 -3.57 7.14
CA LEU A 179 4.57 -2.80 8.14
C LEU A 179 3.78 -1.55 8.56
N ALA A 180 3.20 -0.82 7.61
CA ALA A 180 2.35 0.32 7.89
C ALA A 180 1.12 -0.05 8.73
N ALA A 181 0.54 -1.23 8.49
CA ALA A 181 -0.62 -1.71 9.26
C ALA A 181 -0.23 -2.25 10.65
N ALA A 182 0.84 -3.02 10.75
CA ALA A 182 1.08 -3.88 11.91
C ALA A 182 2.57 -4.12 12.23
N GLY A 183 3.46 -3.28 11.72
CA GLY A 183 4.88 -3.32 12.07
C GLY A 183 5.14 -2.58 13.39
N THR A 184 6.01 -3.11 14.24
CA THR A 184 6.38 -2.50 15.52
C THR A 184 7.86 -2.71 15.78
N PRO A 185 8.64 -1.64 16.01
CA PRO A 185 10.02 -1.77 16.48
C PRO A 185 10.09 -2.51 17.82
N GLU A 186 11.09 -3.33 17.98
CA GLU A 186 11.39 -4.04 19.21
C GLU A 186 12.85 -3.75 19.63
N PRO A 187 13.07 -2.81 20.54
CA PRO A 187 14.42 -2.49 21.00
C PRO A 187 15.10 -3.69 21.68
N PRO A 188 16.46 -3.83 21.61
CA PRO A 188 17.36 -2.87 20.94
C PRO A 188 17.48 -3.10 19.42
N ASP A 189 17.36 -4.32 18.91
CA ASP A 189 17.73 -4.70 17.54
C ASP A 189 16.71 -5.62 16.89
N GLY A 190 15.42 -5.36 17.07
CA GLY A 190 14.32 -6.17 16.56
C GLY A 190 13.23 -5.36 15.88
N PHE A 191 12.45 -6.05 15.07
CA PHE A 191 11.23 -5.55 14.45
C PHE A 191 10.17 -6.66 14.41
N LEU A 192 8.96 -6.35 14.86
CA LEU A 192 7.83 -7.27 14.87
C LEU A 192 6.91 -6.99 13.68
N LEU A 193 6.57 -8.01 12.94
CA LEU A 193 5.51 -8.01 11.94
C LEU A 193 4.33 -8.83 12.47
N ARG A 194 3.30 -8.13 12.97
CA ARG A 194 2.14 -8.81 13.58
C ARG A 194 1.29 -9.51 12.53
N LEU A 195 0.73 -10.64 12.96
CA LEU A 195 -0.15 -11.51 12.17
C LEU A 195 -1.60 -11.38 12.67
N GLY A 196 -2.55 -11.84 11.87
CA GLY A 196 -3.92 -12.02 12.33
C GLY A 196 -3.99 -13.13 13.39
N PRO A 197 -4.64 -12.89 14.55
CA PRO A 197 -4.71 -13.89 15.63
C PRO A 197 -5.47 -15.16 15.21
N ASP A 198 -6.45 -15.03 14.33
CA ASP A 198 -7.29 -16.13 13.87
C ASP A 198 -6.78 -16.80 12.59
N ASP A 199 -5.62 -16.36 12.07
CA ASP A 199 -5.08 -16.77 10.77
C ASP A 199 -3.96 -17.81 10.88
N GLN A 200 -4.00 -18.73 11.83
CA GLN A 200 -2.92 -19.71 12.08
C GLN A 200 -2.50 -20.49 10.82
N GLU A 201 -3.45 -20.79 9.94
CA GLU A 201 -3.18 -21.48 8.68
C GLU A 201 -2.33 -20.69 7.69
N CYS A 202 -2.20 -19.36 7.91
CA CYS A 202 -1.34 -18.49 7.09
C CYS A 202 0.09 -18.44 7.59
N TRP A 203 0.34 -18.64 8.88
CA TRP A 203 1.58 -18.24 9.54
C TRP A 203 2.81 -18.91 8.93
N GLU A 204 2.78 -20.23 8.73
CA GLU A 204 3.90 -20.97 8.16
C GLU A 204 4.25 -20.48 6.75
N SER A 205 3.25 -20.37 5.88
CA SER A 205 3.44 -19.90 4.50
C SER A 205 3.98 -18.48 4.43
N ILE A 206 3.56 -17.61 5.35
CA ILE A 206 4.09 -16.25 5.49
C ILE A 206 5.55 -16.28 5.94
N GLY A 207 5.92 -17.18 6.87
CA GLY A 207 7.29 -17.38 7.30
C GLY A 207 8.21 -17.83 6.16
N VAL A 208 7.74 -18.73 5.32
CA VAL A 208 8.46 -19.15 4.10
C VAL A 208 8.68 -17.96 3.16
N ALA A 209 7.64 -17.14 2.95
CA ALA A 209 7.75 -15.95 2.10
C ALA A 209 8.70 -14.88 2.68
N LEU A 210 8.74 -14.71 4.02
CA LEU A 210 9.73 -13.86 4.69
C LEU A 210 11.16 -14.39 4.48
N GLY A 211 11.35 -15.70 4.64
CA GLY A 211 12.64 -16.36 4.38
C GLY A 211 13.13 -16.12 2.96
N ALA A 212 12.25 -16.29 1.97
CA ALA A 212 12.55 -16.04 0.56
C ALA A 212 12.90 -14.57 0.26
N ALA A 213 12.36 -13.61 1.03
CA ALA A 213 12.70 -12.19 0.93
C ALA A 213 14.02 -11.83 1.66
N GLY A 214 14.69 -12.81 2.31
CA GLY A 214 15.88 -12.58 3.14
C GLY A 214 15.58 -12.04 4.54
N LEU A 215 14.35 -12.16 5.00
CA LEU A 215 13.83 -11.65 6.27
C LEU A 215 13.40 -12.79 7.21
N ALA A 216 14.08 -13.94 7.15
CA ALA A 216 13.77 -15.05 8.05
C ALA A 216 13.72 -14.57 9.51
N GLY A 217 12.60 -14.78 10.18
CA GLY A 217 12.33 -14.36 11.56
C GLY A 217 11.84 -15.53 12.42
N THR A 218 11.70 -15.28 13.71
CA THR A 218 11.13 -16.23 14.66
C THR A 218 9.64 -15.97 14.80
N LEU A 219 8.83 -17.00 14.66
CA LEU A 219 7.39 -16.92 14.93
C LEU A 219 7.17 -16.86 16.44
N LEU A 220 6.48 -15.83 16.91
CA LEU A 220 6.02 -15.68 18.30
C LEU A 220 4.56 -16.11 18.38
N GLY A 221 4.25 -16.93 19.37
CA GLY A 221 2.88 -17.33 19.70
C GLY A 221 2.07 -16.23 20.38
N PRO A 222 0.75 -16.40 20.54
CA PRO A 222 -0.12 -15.40 21.18
C PRO A 222 0.31 -15.03 22.61
N GLY A 223 0.88 -15.97 23.37
CA GLY A 223 1.35 -15.73 24.75
C GLY A 223 2.69 -15.00 24.86
N GLU A 224 3.41 -14.81 23.74
CA GLU A 224 4.75 -14.23 23.69
C GLU A 224 4.77 -12.81 23.10
N GLY A 225 3.66 -12.10 23.17
CA GLY A 225 3.49 -10.78 22.51
C GLY A 225 3.16 -10.84 21.04
N GLY A 226 2.84 -12.06 20.52
CA GLY A 226 2.36 -12.33 19.15
C GLY A 226 0.83 -12.45 19.07
N PRO A 227 0.36 -13.04 17.96
CA PRO A 227 1.16 -13.66 16.90
C PRO A 227 1.93 -12.62 16.05
N ALA A 228 3.19 -12.90 15.84
CA ALA A 228 4.07 -12.02 15.07
C ALA A 228 5.31 -12.77 14.56
N TYR A 229 5.91 -12.29 13.46
CA TYR A 229 7.28 -12.63 13.13
C TYR A 229 8.24 -11.59 13.73
N ARG A 230 9.16 -12.06 14.57
CA ARG A 230 10.27 -11.27 15.11
C ARG A 230 11.45 -11.34 14.14
N ILE A 231 11.81 -10.21 13.55
CA ILE A 231 13.00 -10.06 12.71
C ILE A 231 14.09 -9.42 13.56
N THR A 232 15.24 -10.09 13.68
CA THR A 232 16.37 -9.62 14.47
C THR A 232 17.67 -9.70 13.67
N GLY A 233 18.65 -8.89 14.09
CA GLY A 233 19.97 -8.85 13.53
C GLY A 233 20.12 -7.79 12.44
N ARG A 234 21.21 -7.01 12.58
CA ARG A 234 21.54 -5.84 11.74
C ARG A 234 21.34 -6.06 10.23
N ARG A 235 21.79 -7.21 9.70
CA ARG A 235 21.71 -7.48 8.27
C ARG A 235 20.27 -7.63 7.77
N ARG A 236 19.39 -8.27 8.55
CA ARG A 236 17.97 -8.44 8.19
C ARG A 236 17.20 -7.14 8.36
N LEU A 237 17.50 -6.37 9.39
CA LEU A 237 16.87 -5.07 9.61
C LEU A 237 17.26 -4.07 8.51
N ALA A 238 18.54 -4.02 8.12
CA ALA A 238 18.98 -3.24 6.96
C ALA A 238 18.27 -3.69 5.67
N ARG A 239 18.12 -5.02 5.46
CA ARG A 239 17.36 -5.55 4.34
C ARG A 239 15.87 -5.18 4.38
N LEU A 240 15.26 -5.20 5.56
CA LEU A 240 13.87 -4.75 5.73
C LEU A 240 13.73 -3.27 5.35
N ALA A 241 14.60 -2.40 5.88
CA ALA A 241 14.61 -0.97 5.55
C ALA A 241 14.79 -0.73 4.04
N GLU A 242 15.73 -1.45 3.41
CA GLU A 242 15.97 -1.39 1.97
C GLU A 242 14.72 -1.75 1.15
N LEU A 243 14.02 -2.83 1.53
CA LEU A 243 12.84 -3.31 0.81
C LEU A 243 11.64 -2.38 0.96
N VAL A 244 11.40 -1.85 2.15
CA VAL A 244 10.20 -1.02 2.40
C VAL A 244 10.40 0.44 2.05
N GLY A 245 11.65 0.89 1.85
CA GLY A 245 11.99 2.27 1.54
C GLY A 245 11.74 3.25 2.69
N GLY A 246 11.77 4.54 2.39
CA GLY A 246 11.55 5.58 3.37
C GLY A 246 10.17 5.54 4.04
N PRO A 247 10.02 6.12 5.25
CA PRO A 247 8.76 6.14 5.96
C PRO A 247 7.69 6.90 5.19
N PRO A 248 6.42 6.44 5.21
CA PRO A 248 5.29 7.20 4.70
C PRO A 248 5.13 8.53 5.43
N ILE A 249 4.51 9.53 4.78
CA ILE A 249 4.13 10.79 5.41
C ILE A 249 3.25 10.48 6.63
N ALA A 250 3.45 11.20 7.73
CA ALA A 250 2.79 11.02 9.03
C ALA A 250 3.28 9.82 9.87
N THR A 251 4.21 9.01 9.40
CA THR A 251 4.82 7.95 10.21
C THR A 251 5.80 8.54 11.23
N PRO A 252 5.69 8.24 12.52
CA PRO A 252 6.69 8.63 13.49
C PRO A 252 8.07 8.04 13.12
N PRO A 253 9.17 8.82 13.21
CA PRO A 253 10.49 8.35 12.78
C PRO A 253 10.93 7.04 13.44
N HIS A 254 10.60 6.87 14.72
CA HIS A 254 10.93 5.66 15.49
C HIS A 254 10.07 4.45 15.16
N ALA A 255 8.98 4.61 14.39
CA ALA A 255 8.06 3.51 14.06
C ALA A 255 8.40 2.81 12.74
N TRP A 256 9.48 3.24 12.06
CA TRP A 256 9.89 2.71 10.75
C TRP A 256 11.31 2.16 10.81
N PRO A 257 11.64 1.06 10.11
CA PRO A 257 13.00 0.53 10.06
C PRO A 257 13.94 1.50 9.33
N THR A 258 15.13 1.66 9.86
CA THR A 258 16.20 2.55 9.35
C THR A 258 17.48 1.78 9.08
#